data_9e156088effc16c02c4d96545adc056b
#
_entry.id   9e156088effc16c02c4d96545adc056b
#
_cell.length_a   1.000
_cell.length_b   1.000
_cell.length_c   1.000
_cell.angle_alpha   90.00
_cell.angle_beta   90.00
_cell.angle_gamma   90.00
#
_symmetry.space_group_name_H-M   'P 1'
#
loop_
_entity.id
_entity.type
_entity.pdbx_description
1 polymer ?
#
loop_
_entity_poly.entity_id
_entity_poly.type
_entity_poly.pdbx_seq_one_letter_code
_entity_poly.pdbx_strand_id
1 'polypeptide(L)'
;GHYATLLRSTVASLLPDADVFVTDWHNARDIPVSAGKFDVEDYTLYLVDFMRHLGADIHVIAICQPAPLTLAATAYLAGEEPAAQPRTLTLIGGPIDPDAAATEVTDFGRRVTMGQLEQLVIQRVGFSYKGAGRLVYPGLMQLAGFISMNLDRHSRAFSEQILKAARGEAADHDAHNRFYDEYLAVMDMTAEFYLSTVERIFKNREIALNEFVVAGKKVDIAAITEVAVMTVEGTEDDISAPGQCIAALNLLTGLPEAKKANHLEPGAGHYGIFAGKSWRLNIRPLVL
;
A
#
# COMPACT_ATOMS: atom_id res chain seq x y z
N GLY A 1 1.73 2.12 8.39
CA GLY A 1 2.18 2.77 9.62
C GLY A 1 1.22 2.55 10.77
N HIS A 2 1.62 2.90 11.97
CA HIS A 2 0.76 2.80 13.15
C HIS A 2 -0.41 3.77 13.07
N TYR A 3 -1.57 3.35 13.56
CA TYR A 3 -2.75 4.20 13.78
C TYR A 3 -3.19 4.96 12.53
N ALA A 4 -2.96 4.40 11.36
CA ALA A 4 -3.27 5.04 10.07
C ALA A 4 -2.74 6.48 9.95
N THR A 5 -1.61 6.79 10.57
CA THR A 5 -1.06 8.16 10.64
C THR A 5 -0.94 8.80 9.26
N LEU A 6 -0.40 8.09 8.28
CA LEU A 6 -0.23 8.57 6.91
C LEU A 6 -1.57 8.82 6.19
N LEU A 7 -2.65 8.16 6.61
CA LEU A 7 -3.99 8.28 6.02
C LEU A 7 -4.93 9.18 6.83
N ARG A 8 -4.45 9.86 7.86
CA ARG A 8 -5.30 10.67 8.76
C ARG A 8 -6.20 11.65 8.01
N SER A 9 -5.64 12.39 7.06
CA SER A 9 -6.42 13.36 6.28
C SER A 9 -7.41 12.70 5.31
N THR A 10 -7.06 11.54 4.77
CA THR A 10 -7.93 10.72 3.91
C THR A 10 -9.12 10.23 4.70
N VAL A 11 -8.88 9.58 5.84
CA VAL A 11 -9.92 9.10 6.76
C VAL A 11 -10.82 10.24 7.22
N ALA A 12 -10.24 11.33 7.73
CA ALA A 12 -11.01 12.49 8.20
C ALA A 12 -11.91 13.10 7.10
N SER A 13 -11.49 13.03 5.85
CA SER A 13 -12.28 13.52 4.73
C SER A 13 -13.47 12.61 4.37
N LEU A 14 -13.42 11.32 4.67
CA LEU A 14 -14.48 10.34 4.38
C LEU A 14 -15.53 10.23 5.50
N LEU A 15 -15.15 10.52 6.75
CA LEU A 15 -16.02 10.37 7.92
C LEU A 15 -17.36 11.14 7.84
N PRO A 16 -17.50 12.29 7.14
CA PRO A 16 -18.80 12.96 6.99
C PRO A 16 -19.81 12.17 6.16
N ASP A 17 -19.35 11.25 5.31
CA ASP A 17 -20.18 10.59 4.28
C ASP A 17 -20.31 9.08 4.51
N ALA A 18 -19.44 8.48 5.34
CA ALA A 18 -19.41 7.03 5.55
C ALA A 18 -18.89 6.64 6.93
N ASP A 19 -19.29 5.46 7.40
CA ASP A 19 -18.61 4.75 8.48
C ASP A 19 -17.28 4.21 7.95
N VAL A 20 -16.16 4.66 8.54
CA VAL A 20 -14.82 4.32 8.05
C VAL A 20 -14.15 3.32 8.97
N PHE A 21 -13.79 2.17 8.41
CA PHE A 21 -12.98 1.15 9.06
C PHE A 21 -11.56 1.17 8.48
N VAL A 22 -10.55 1.14 9.33
CA VAL A 22 -9.15 1.18 8.91
C VAL A 22 -8.43 -0.03 9.48
N THR A 23 -7.67 -0.74 8.65
CA THR A 23 -6.82 -1.83 9.13
C THR A 23 -5.69 -1.28 10.00
N ASP A 24 -5.57 -1.80 11.22
CA ASP A 24 -4.52 -1.41 12.17
C ASP A 24 -3.61 -2.62 12.44
N TRP A 25 -2.38 -2.54 11.95
CA TRP A 25 -1.41 -3.63 12.02
C TRP A 25 -0.48 -3.45 13.21
N HIS A 26 -0.23 -4.53 13.94
CA HIS A 26 0.74 -4.54 15.02
C HIS A 26 2.17 -4.49 14.49
N ASN A 27 3.05 -3.82 15.25
CA ASN A 27 4.46 -3.81 14.95
C ASN A 27 5.06 -5.23 15.12
N ALA A 28 5.76 -5.74 14.11
CA ALA A 28 6.28 -7.10 14.13
C ALA A 28 7.24 -7.37 15.30
N ARG A 29 7.98 -6.36 15.77
CA ARG A 29 8.87 -6.50 16.93
C ARG A 29 8.14 -6.77 18.25
N ASP A 30 6.84 -6.49 18.31
CA ASP A 30 6.03 -6.69 19.50
C ASP A 30 5.24 -8.02 19.48
N ILE A 31 5.35 -8.79 18.39
CA ILE A 31 4.66 -10.07 18.21
C ILE A 31 5.61 -11.24 18.53
N PRO A 32 5.30 -12.08 19.53
CA PRO A 32 6.14 -13.24 19.87
C PRO A 32 6.39 -14.16 18.68
N VAL A 33 7.57 -14.79 18.64
CA VAL A 33 7.91 -15.78 17.59
C VAL A 33 6.92 -16.95 17.58
N SER A 34 6.39 -17.33 18.75
CA SER A 34 5.39 -18.39 18.89
C SER A 34 4.05 -18.13 18.20
N ALA A 35 3.76 -16.86 17.84
CA ALA A 35 2.58 -16.52 17.04
C ALA A 35 2.69 -16.97 15.56
N GLY A 36 3.85 -17.49 15.16
CA GLY A 36 4.07 -18.00 13.81
C GLY A 36 4.61 -16.95 12.84
N LYS A 37 4.68 -17.35 11.56
CA LYS A 37 5.08 -16.48 10.45
C LYS A 37 3.95 -15.53 10.06
N PHE A 38 4.29 -14.50 9.28
CA PHE A 38 3.34 -13.63 8.63
C PHE A 38 3.93 -13.15 7.30
N ASP A 39 3.32 -13.54 6.18
CA ASP A 39 3.75 -13.22 4.83
C ASP A 39 2.61 -12.59 3.99
N VAL A 40 2.79 -12.42 2.68
CA VAL A 40 1.76 -11.84 1.78
C VAL A 40 0.51 -12.70 1.67
N GLU A 41 0.62 -14.02 1.86
CA GLU A 41 -0.52 -14.91 1.84
C GLU A 41 -1.36 -14.72 3.12
N ASP A 42 -0.71 -14.69 4.29
CA ASP A 42 -1.35 -14.40 5.56
C ASP A 42 -2.03 -13.02 5.53
N TYR A 43 -1.34 -12.01 4.98
CA TYR A 43 -1.90 -10.68 4.81
C TYR A 43 -3.17 -10.70 3.95
N THR A 44 -3.13 -11.42 2.83
CA THR A 44 -4.28 -11.55 1.92
C THR A 44 -5.46 -12.23 2.61
N LEU A 45 -5.21 -13.28 3.41
CA LEU A 45 -6.26 -13.97 4.19
C LEU A 45 -6.86 -13.07 5.28
N TYR A 46 -6.06 -12.22 5.94
CA TYR A 46 -6.60 -11.21 6.86
C TYR A 46 -7.52 -10.22 6.14
N LEU A 47 -7.18 -9.79 4.93
CA LEU A 47 -8.07 -8.93 4.14
C LEU A 47 -9.39 -9.64 3.79
N VAL A 48 -9.33 -10.92 3.44
CA VAL A 48 -10.51 -11.76 3.23
C VAL A 48 -11.38 -11.81 4.49
N ASP A 49 -10.78 -12.04 5.66
CA ASP A 49 -11.50 -12.11 6.93
C ASP A 49 -12.10 -10.74 7.33
N PHE A 50 -11.42 -9.64 7.07
CA PHE A 50 -11.98 -8.30 7.29
C PHE A 50 -13.20 -8.04 6.41
N MET A 51 -13.15 -8.40 5.12
CA MET A 51 -14.28 -8.27 4.20
C MET A 51 -15.47 -9.15 4.66
N ARG A 52 -15.21 -10.39 5.05
CA ARG A 52 -16.24 -11.29 5.62
C ARG A 52 -16.89 -10.70 6.87
N HIS A 53 -16.06 -10.15 7.77
CA HIS A 53 -16.55 -9.60 9.04
C HIS A 53 -17.44 -8.36 8.83
N LEU A 54 -17.09 -7.50 7.89
CA LEU A 54 -17.83 -6.26 7.59
C LEU A 54 -19.05 -6.52 6.69
N GLY A 55 -19.07 -7.63 5.95
CA GLY A 55 -20.17 -8.00 5.07
C GLY A 55 -20.09 -7.40 3.66
N ALA A 56 -21.05 -7.77 2.81
CA ALA A 56 -20.99 -7.46 1.38
C ALA A 56 -21.30 -6.00 1.02
N ASP A 57 -21.87 -5.20 1.93
CA ASP A 57 -22.25 -3.81 1.66
C ASP A 57 -21.13 -2.80 1.91
N ILE A 58 -19.88 -3.23 1.78
CA ILE A 58 -18.71 -2.40 1.98
C ILE A 58 -18.11 -1.91 0.66
N HIS A 59 -17.44 -0.77 0.77
CA HIS A 59 -16.58 -0.19 -0.26
C HIS A 59 -15.13 -0.28 0.22
N VAL A 60 -14.25 -0.87 -0.56
CA VAL A 60 -12.85 -1.08 -0.17
C VAL A 60 -11.95 -0.11 -0.91
N ILE A 61 -11.08 0.56 -0.16
CA ILE A 61 -10.03 1.43 -0.70
C ILE A 61 -8.68 0.84 -0.29
N ALA A 62 -7.84 0.52 -1.26
CA ALA A 62 -6.49 0.02 -1.04
C ALA A 62 -5.47 1.00 -1.63
N ILE A 63 -4.59 1.52 -0.78
CA ILE A 63 -3.64 2.57 -1.14
C ILE A 63 -2.22 2.01 -1.13
N CYS A 64 -1.50 2.13 -2.25
CA CYS A 64 -0.11 1.73 -2.41
C CYS A 64 0.10 0.20 -2.27
N GLN A 65 1.05 -0.24 -1.46
CA GLN A 65 1.45 -1.64 -1.28
C GLN A 65 0.30 -2.64 -1.02
N PRO A 66 -0.77 -2.33 -0.27
CA PRO A 66 -1.92 -3.22 -0.11
C PRO A 66 -2.72 -3.51 -1.38
N ALA A 67 -2.65 -2.67 -2.42
CA ALA A 67 -3.54 -2.76 -3.57
C ALA A 67 -3.49 -4.12 -4.30
N PRO A 68 -2.31 -4.69 -4.68
CA PRO A 68 -2.26 -6.00 -5.32
C PRO A 68 -2.83 -7.12 -4.45
N LEU A 69 -2.56 -7.10 -3.14
CA LEU A 69 -3.05 -8.13 -2.21
C LEU A 69 -4.55 -7.98 -1.93
N THR A 70 -5.09 -6.75 -1.99
CA THR A 70 -6.54 -6.50 -1.86
C THR A 70 -7.28 -6.94 -3.11
N LEU A 71 -6.70 -6.74 -4.30
CA LEU A 71 -7.23 -7.27 -5.55
C LEU A 71 -7.27 -8.81 -5.49
N ALA A 72 -6.20 -9.46 -5.02
CA ALA A 72 -6.15 -10.90 -4.84
C ALA A 72 -7.17 -11.40 -3.80
N ALA A 73 -7.34 -10.70 -2.67
CA ALA A 73 -8.34 -11.06 -1.66
C ALA A 73 -9.77 -10.97 -2.21
N THR A 74 -10.06 -9.93 -3.00
CA THR A 74 -11.36 -9.78 -3.68
C THR A 74 -11.60 -10.90 -4.68
N ALA A 75 -10.58 -11.27 -5.47
CA ALA A 75 -10.67 -12.37 -6.42
C ALA A 75 -10.80 -13.73 -5.72
N TYR A 76 -10.12 -13.93 -4.59
CA TYR A 76 -10.30 -15.13 -3.76
C TYR A 76 -11.77 -15.28 -3.30
N LEU A 77 -12.37 -14.18 -2.79
CA LEU A 77 -13.78 -14.17 -2.43
C LEU A 77 -14.70 -14.40 -3.63
N ALA A 78 -14.36 -13.84 -4.80
CA ALA A 78 -15.13 -14.05 -6.02
C ALA A 78 -15.22 -15.54 -6.41
N GLY A 79 -14.12 -16.28 -6.21
CA GLY A 79 -14.08 -17.72 -6.50
C GLY A 79 -14.67 -18.62 -5.41
N GLU A 80 -14.47 -18.27 -4.14
CA GLU A 80 -14.80 -19.14 -3.02
C GLU A 80 -16.10 -18.76 -2.32
N GLU A 81 -16.40 -17.46 -2.18
CA GLU A 81 -17.53 -16.92 -1.44
C GLU A 81 -18.09 -15.65 -2.12
N PRO A 82 -18.69 -15.76 -3.30
CA PRO A 82 -19.13 -14.58 -4.07
C PRO A 82 -20.02 -13.61 -3.30
N ALA A 83 -20.79 -14.12 -2.32
CA ALA A 83 -21.66 -13.29 -1.48
C ALA A 83 -20.91 -12.39 -0.47
N ALA A 84 -19.63 -12.65 -0.22
CA ALA A 84 -18.80 -11.87 0.70
C ALA A 84 -17.94 -10.80 0.00
N GLN A 85 -18.07 -10.64 -1.31
CA GLN A 85 -17.34 -9.62 -2.06
C GLN A 85 -17.80 -8.21 -1.68
N PRO A 86 -16.89 -7.21 -1.70
CA PRO A 86 -17.28 -5.81 -1.54
C PRO A 86 -18.11 -5.32 -2.73
N ARG A 87 -18.85 -4.24 -2.57
CA ARG A 87 -19.57 -3.58 -3.68
C ARG A 87 -18.62 -2.92 -4.67
N THR A 88 -17.61 -2.23 -4.15
CA THR A 88 -16.61 -1.54 -4.96
C THR A 88 -15.21 -1.76 -4.40
N LEU A 89 -14.23 -1.69 -5.28
CA LEU A 89 -12.80 -1.72 -4.97
C LEU A 89 -12.11 -0.54 -5.64
N THR A 90 -11.53 0.35 -4.85
CA THR A 90 -10.70 1.44 -5.35
C THR A 90 -9.23 1.13 -5.03
N LEU A 91 -8.41 1.06 -6.07
CA LEU A 91 -6.97 0.81 -6.00
C LEU A 91 -6.23 2.12 -6.30
N ILE A 92 -5.43 2.62 -5.35
CA ILE A 92 -4.76 3.91 -5.46
C ILE A 92 -3.25 3.74 -5.44
N GLY A 93 -2.57 4.05 -6.53
CA GLY A 93 -1.11 4.05 -6.62
C GLY A 93 -0.46 2.71 -6.25
N GLY A 94 -1.10 1.61 -6.60
CA GLY A 94 -0.64 0.27 -6.24
C GLY A 94 0.17 -0.41 -7.34
N PRO A 95 1.25 -1.14 -6.99
CA PRO A 95 2.10 -1.84 -7.95
C PRO A 95 1.45 -3.16 -8.40
N ILE A 96 0.36 -3.09 -9.15
CA ILE A 96 -0.31 -4.29 -9.70
C ILE A 96 0.59 -4.96 -10.74
N ASP A 97 1.11 -4.17 -11.68
CA ASP A 97 2.16 -4.61 -12.59
C ASP A 97 3.40 -3.69 -12.47
N PRO A 98 4.40 -4.08 -11.67
CA PRO A 98 5.61 -3.28 -11.49
C PRO A 98 6.43 -3.11 -12.77
N ASP A 99 6.20 -3.92 -13.79
CA ASP A 99 6.92 -3.84 -15.08
C ASP A 99 6.24 -2.91 -16.09
N ALA A 100 5.00 -2.48 -15.82
CA ALA A 100 4.29 -1.58 -16.72
C ALA A 100 4.98 -0.21 -16.85
N ALA A 101 5.67 0.24 -15.78
CA ALA A 101 6.48 1.46 -15.81
C ALA A 101 7.63 1.34 -14.80
N ALA A 102 8.84 1.69 -15.24
CA ALA A 102 10.02 1.64 -14.39
C ALA A 102 10.05 2.80 -13.37
N THR A 103 10.42 2.48 -12.13
CA THR A 103 10.72 3.43 -11.06
C THR A 103 11.99 2.99 -10.35
N GLU A 104 12.60 3.84 -9.52
CA GLU A 104 13.74 3.42 -8.71
C GLU A 104 13.42 2.23 -7.80
N VAL A 105 12.18 2.17 -7.29
CA VAL A 105 11.69 1.06 -6.45
C VAL A 105 11.67 -0.26 -7.24
N THR A 106 11.09 -0.24 -8.45
CA THR A 106 11.00 -1.44 -9.29
C THR A 106 12.35 -1.89 -9.81
N ASP A 107 13.22 -0.94 -10.19
CA ASP A 107 14.58 -1.23 -10.65
C ASP A 107 15.47 -1.77 -9.53
N PHE A 108 15.34 -1.28 -8.31
CA PHE A 108 15.99 -1.87 -7.15
C PHE A 108 15.51 -3.31 -6.94
N GLY A 109 14.20 -3.51 -6.93
CA GLY A 109 13.59 -4.84 -6.78
C GLY A 109 14.10 -5.85 -7.82
N ARG A 110 14.31 -5.42 -9.07
CA ARG A 110 14.86 -6.28 -10.14
C ARG A 110 16.33 -6.63 -9.95
N ARG A 111 17.16 -5.66 -9.58
CA ARG A 111 18.63 -5.81 -9.50
C ARG A 111 19.10 -6.62 -8.31
N VAL A 112 18.44 -6.48 -7.15
CA VAL A 112 18.86 -7.14 -5.92
C VAL A 112 18.41 -8.61 -5.92
N THR A 113 19.31 -9.54 -5.52
CA THR A 113 18.89 -10.92 -5.28
C THR A 113 18.22 -11.07 -3.91
N MET A 114 17.37 -12.10 -3.73
CA MET A 114 16.70 -12.35 -2.46
C MET A 114 17.71 -12.54 -1.31
N GLY A 115 18.79 -13.28 -1.55
CA GLY A 115 19.83 -13.48 -0.54
C GLY A 115 20.59 -12.20 -0.18
N GLN A 116 20.87 -11.31 -1.15
CA GLN A 116 21.45 -10.00 -0.87
C GLN A 116 20.49 -9.15 -0.06
N LEU A 117 19.20 -9.14 -0.44
CA LEU A 117 18.18 -8.37 0.26
C LEU A 117 18.06 -8.81 1.72
N GLU A 118 18.00 -10.13 1.96
CA GLU A 118 17.96 -10.68 3.31
C GLU A 118 19.16 -10.24 4.15
N GLN A 119 20.37 -10.32 3.60
CA GLN A 119 21.59 -9.91 4.30
C GLN A 119 21.66 -8.40 4.56
N LEU A 120 21.13 -7.57 3.63
CA LEU A 120 21.24 -6.11 3.73
C LEU A 120 20.25 -5.50 4.74
N VAL A 121 19.03 -6.01 4.79
CA VAL A 121 17.96 -5.29 5.50
C VAL A 121 17.25 -6.10 6.58
N ILE A 122 17.39 -7.43 6.63
CA ILE A 122 16.74 -8.24 7.66
C ILE A 122 17.57 -8.26 8.92
N GLN A 123 16.92 -7.98 10.05
CA GLN A 123 17.55 -7.97 11.36
C GLN A 123 16.73 -8.80 12.36
N ARG A 124 17.40 -9.21 13.43
CA ARG A 124 16.77 -9.94 14.53
C ARG A 124 16.34 -8.99 15.63
N VAL A 125 15.09 -9.10 16.05
CA VAL A 125 14.53 -8.32 17.16
C VAL A 125 15.28 -8.65 18.46
N GLY A 126 15.71 -7.59 19.16
CA GLY A 126 16.42 -7.67 20.43
C GLY A 126 15.53 -8.09 21.60
N PHE A 127 16.17 -8.47 22.69
CA PHE A 127 15.51 -9.03 23.89
C PHE A 127 14.59 -8.04 24.65
N SER A 128 14.66 -6.74 24.34
CA SER A 128 13.82 -5.71 24.96
C SER A 128 12.37 -5.70 24.45
N TYR A 129 12.07 -6.46 23.41
CA TYR A 129 10.75 -6.51 22.78
C TYR A 129 10.10 -7.88 22.93
N LYS A 130 8.77 -7.93 22.90
CA LYS A 130 8.02 -9.21 22.97
C LYS A 130 8.35 -10.18 21.84
N GLY A 131 8.68 -9.64 20.64
CA GLY A 131 9.08 -10.40 19.48
C GLY A 131 10.57 -10.78 19.44
N ALA A 132 11.27 -10.79 20.58
CA ALA A 132 12.69 -11.16 20.66
C ALA A 132 13.00 -12.42 19.86
N GLY A 133 14.00 -12.33 18.99
CA GLY A 133 14.40 -13.43 18.11
C GLY A 133 13.69 -13.47 16.74
N ARG A 134 12.57 -12.76 16.54
CA ARG A 134 11.88 -12.63 15.23
C ARG A 134 12.79 -11.94 14.22
N LEU A 135 12.76 -12.39 12.98
CA LEU A 135 13.39 -11.70 11.88
C LEU A 135 12.43 -10.64 11.32
N VAL A 136 12.94 -9.44 11.15
CA VAL A 136 12.15 -8.28 10.69
C VAL A 136 12.93 -7.43 9.69
N TYR A 137 12.21 -6.70 8.84
CA TYR A 137 12.70 -5.52 8.15
C TYR A 137 12.39 -4.29 9.01
N PRO A 138 13.40 -3.69 9.68
CA PRO A 138 13.19 -2.61 10.64
C PRO A 138 12.61 -1.36 9.98
N GLY A 139 11.64 -0.72 10.65
CA GLY A 139 11.05 0.52 10.20
C GLY A 139 12.07 1.64 9.95
N LEU A 140 13.10 1.73 10.79
CA LEU A 140 14.17 2.71 10.60
C LEU A 140 14.95 2.50 9.28
N MET A 141 15.16 1.25 8.85
CA MET A 141 15.82 0.95 7.57
C MET A 141 14.90 1.24 6.38
N GLN A 142 13.59 0.98 6.51
CA GLN A 142 12.60 1.38 5.51
C GLN A 142 12.64 2.89 5.28
N LEU A 143 12.64 3.65 6.38
CA LEU A 143 12.73 5.11 6.35
C LEU A 143 14.02 5.59 5.69
N ALA A 144 15.18 5.02 6.06
CA ALA A 144 16.46 5.36 5.44
C ALA A 144 16.46 5.07 3.93
N GLY A 145 15.85 3.98 3.49
CA GLY A 145 15.66 3.66 2.08
C GLY A 145 14.83 4.72 1.34
N PHE A 146 13.68 5.10 1.89
CA PHE A 146 12.83 6.14 1.30
C PHE A 146 13.50 7.51 1.25
N ILE A 147 14.22 7.90 2.30
CA ILE A 147 14.98 9.16 2.33
C ILE A 147 16.09 9.14 1.27
N SER A 148 16.80 8.02 1.11
CA SER A 148 17.90 7.92 0.14
C SER A 148 17.43 8.00 -1.30
N MET A 149 16.28 7.46 -1.63
CA MET A 149 15.66 7.55 -2.97
C MET A 149 15.18 8.97 -3.30
N ASN A 150 14.88 9.80 -2.30
CA ASN A 150 14.33 11.15 -2.44
C ASN A 150 15.20 12.22 -1.75
N LEU A 151 16.51 12.03 -1.71
CA LEU A 151 17.43 12.87 -0.92
C LEU A 151 17.33 14.35 -1.29
N ASP A 152 17.24 14.66 -2.57
CA ASP A 152 17.14 16.04 -3.07
C ASP A 152 15.83 16.72 -2.65
N ARG A 153 14.74 15.98 -2.62
CA ARG A 153 13.43 16.48 -2.20
C ARG A 153 13.38 16.71 -0.70
N HIS A 154 13.91 15.78 0.09
CA HIS A 154 13.97 15.92 1.54
C HIS A 154 14.95 17.03 1.97
N SER A 155 16.11 17.15 1.33
CA SER A 155 17.08 18.21 1.65
C SER A 155 16.53 19.61 1.32
N ARG A 156 15.79 19.77 0.22
CA ARG A 156 15.09 21.02 -0.10
C ARG A 156 14.02 21.36 0.92
N ALA A 157 13.17 20.38 1.28
CA ALA A 157 12.12 20.59 2.27
C ALA A 157 12.67 21.01 3.64
N PHE A 158 13.76 20.37 4.10
CA PHE A 158 14.45 20.77 5.32
C PHE A 158 15.09 22.15 5.22
N SER A 159 15.73 22.47 4.10
CA SER A 159 16.36 23.79 3.87
C SER A 159 15.33 24.91 3.84
N GLU A 160 14.19 24.68 3.16
CA GLU A 160 13.08 25.64 3.13
C GLU A 160 12.49 25.86 4.52
N GLN A 161 12.38 24.81 5.34
CA GLN A 161 11.88 24.93 6.71
C GLN A 161 12.84 25.75 7.59
N ILE A 162 14.14 25.50 7.49
CA ILE A 162 15.15 26.29 8.22
C ILE A 162 15.05 27.76 7.83
N LEU A 163 14.92 28.06 6.53
CA LEU A 163 14.76 29.42 6.03
C LEU A 163 13.46 30.08 6.50
N LYS A 164 12.34 29.36 6.52
CA LYS A 164 11.04 29.83 7.03
C LYS A 164 11.11 30.08 8.54
N ALA A 165 11.72 29.16 9.30
CA ALA A 165 11.95 29.35 10.72
C ALA A 165 12.80 30.59 11.02
N ALA A 166 13.86 30.83 10.24
CA ALA A 166 14.71 32.02 10.38
C ALA A 166 13.97 33.32 10.06
N ARG A 167 12.87 33.24 9.28
CA ARG A 167 12.01 34.39 8.95
C ARG A 167 10.86 34.59 9.93
N GLY A 168 10.70 33.72 10.95
CA GLY A 168 9.63 33.82 11.95
C GLY A 168 8.25 33.37 11.43
N GLU A 169 8.19 32.63 10.32
CA GLU A 169 6.94 32.13 9.72
C GLU A 169 6.47 30.85 10.43
N ALA A 170 5.88 30.98 11.63
CA ALA A 170 5.54 29.85 12.51
C ALA A 170 4.40 28.97 12.03
N ALA A 171 3.51 29.44 11.16
CA ALA A 171 2.29 28.72 10.76
C ALA A 171 2.55 27.46 9.91
N ASP A 172 3.69 27.39 9.21
CA ASP A 172 4.07 26.25 8.35
C ASP A 172 4.79 25.14 9.12
N HIS A 173 5.29 25.41 10.34
CA HIS A 173 5.97 24.41 11.17
C HIS A 173 5.07 23.24 11.57
N ASP A 174 3.81 23.52 11.90
CA ASP A 174 2.87 22.49 12.35
C ASP A 174 2.45 21.51 11.26
N ALA A 175 2.34 21.97 10.01
CA ALA A 175 2.01 21.11 8.88
C ALA A 175 3.20 20.22 8.47
N HIS A 176 4.41 20.79 8.48
CA HIS A 176 5.65 20.07 8.19
C HIS A 176 5.96 19.05 9.29
N ASN A 177 5.90 19.43 10.57
CA ASN A 177 6.13 18.52 11.69
C ASN A 177 5.11 17.37 11.68
N ARG A 178 3.82 17.66 11.45
CA ARG A 178 2.79 16.61 11.31
C ARG A 178 3.07 15.65 10.17
N PHE A 179 3.52 16.14 9.01
CA PHE A 179 3.90 15.26 7.89
C PHE A 179 5.06 14.35 8.28
N TYR A 180 6.11 14.89 8.91
CA TYR A 180 7.25 14.08 9.33
C TYR A 180 6.93 13.15 10.50
N ASP A 181 6.09 13.54 11.44
CA ASP A 181 5.59 12.67 12.51
C ASP A 181 4.86 11.45 11.91
N GLU A 182 4.04 11.68 10.88
CA GLU A 182 3.35 10.61 10.15
C GLU A 182 4.33 9.75 9.33
N TYR A 183 5.28 10.38 8.66
CA TYR A 183 6.29 9.72 7.84
C TYR A 183 7.26 8.86 8.66
N LEU A 184 7.59 9.31 9.87
CA LEU A 184 8.48 8.61 10.80
C LEU A 184 7.77 7.48 11.58
N ALA A 185 6.45 7.42 11.57
CA ALA A 185 5.66 6.38 12.26
C ALA A 185 5.65 5.05 11.48
N VAL A 186 6.82 4.56 11.09
CA VAL A 186 7.00 3.28 10.40
C VAL A 186 7.09 2.12 11.39
N MET A 187 6.51 0.97 11.01
CA MET A 187 6.57 -0.28 11.78
C MET A 187 7.66 -1.19 11.23
N ASP A 188 8.22 -2.03 12.10
CA ASP A 188 8.95 -3.18 11.63
C ASP A 188 7.96 -4.14 10.92
N MET A 189 8.34 -4.66 9.77
CA MET A 189 7.62 -5.72 9.07
C MET A 189 8.27 -7.06 9.37
N THR A 190 7.52 -8.16 9.36
CA THR A 190 8.13 -9.48 9.39
C THR A 190 9.02 -9.66 8.17
N ALA A 191 10.14 -10.38 8.32
CA ALA A 191 11.04 -10.68 7.20
C ALA A 191 10.27 -11.41 6.09
N GLU A 192 9.42 -12.36 6.47
CA GLU A 192 8.60 -13.14 5.55
C GLU A 192 7.68 -12.26 4.71
N PHE A 193 7.01 -11.28 5.33
CA PHE A 193 6.12 -10.36 4.58
C PHE A 193 6.90 -9.50 3.61
N TYR A 194 8.01 -8.92 4.04
CA TYR A 194 8.82 -8.06 3.17
C TYR A 194 9.44 -8.84 2.02
N LEU A 195 10.10 -9.97 2.32
CA LEU A 195 10.76 -10.79 1.31
C LEU A 195 9.75 -11.38 0.33
N SER A 196 8.62 -11.92 0.79
CA SER A 196 7.58 -12.44 -0.10
C SER A 196 6.91 -11.34 -0.92
N THR A 197 6.80 -10.10 -0.42
CA THR A 197 6.35 -8.95 -1.23
C THR A 197 7.31 -8.71 -2.40
N VAL A 198 8.62 -8.62 -2.12
CA VAL A 198 9.62 -8.39 -3.19
C VAL A 198 9.62 -9.54 -4.18
N GLU A 199 9.62 -10.77 -3.69
CA GLU A 199 9.68 -11.97 -4.54
C GLU A 199 8.43 -12.12 -5.39
N ARG A 200 7.26 -12.17 -4.76
CA ARG A 200 6.02 -12.57 -5.44
C ARG A 200 5.37 -11.42 -6.22
N ILE A 201 5.42 -10.19 -5.68
CA ILE A 201 4.78 -9.02 -6.33
C ILE A 201 5.74 -8.36 -7.32
N PHE A 202 6.98 -8.07 -6.92
CA PHE A 202 7.90 -7.29 -7.76
C PHE A 202 8.72 -8.15 -8.73
N LYS A 203 9.27 -9.30 -8.29
CA LYS A 203 10.12 -10.14 -9.15
C LYS A 203 9.32 -11.10 -10.01
N ASN A 204 8.47 -11.91 -9.38
CA ASN A 204 7.67 -12.92 -10.07
C ASN A 204 6.43 -12.33 -10.72
N ARG A 205 5.98 -11.15 -10.27
CA ARG A 205 4.79 -10.45 -10.80
C ARG A 205 3.54 -11.33 -10.76
N GLU A 206 3.40 -12.15 -9.71
CA GLU A 206 2.35 -13.18 -9.64
C GLU A 206 0.93 -12.61 -9.79
N ILE A 207 0.67 -11.38 -9.32
CA ILE A 207 -0.62 -10.70 -9.53
C ILE A 207 -0.79 -10.30 -10.99
N ALA A 208 0.19 -9.63 -11.58
CA ALA A 208 0.13 -9.16 -12.97
C ALA A 208 -0.01 -10.32 -13.98
N LEU A 209 0.59 -11.48 -13.67
CA LEU A 209 0.52 -12.68 -14.48
C LEU A 209 -0.68 -13.58 -14.14
N ASN A 210 -1.52 -13.15 -13.19
CA ASN A 210 -2.65 -13.95 -12.69
C ASN A 210 -2.21 -15.34 -12.18
N GLU A 211 -1.06 -15.41 -11.49
CA GLU A 211 -0.45 -16.66 -10.99
C GLU A 211 -0.41 -16.74 -9.46
N PHE A 212 -0.94 -15.74 -8.76
CA PHE A 212 -0.91 -15.67 -7.30
C PHE A 212 -1.68 -16.80 -6.66
N VAL A 213 -1.09 -17.43 -5.62
CA VAL A 213 -1.67 -18.56 -4.88
C VAL A 213 -1.95 -18.13 -3.46
N VAL A 214 -3.14 -18.44 -2.94
CA VAL A 214 -3.57 -18.22 -1.55
C VAL A 214 -4.20 -19.51 -1.02
N ALA A 215 -3.80 -19.96 0.15
CA ALA A 215 -4.27 -21.20 0.78
C ALA A 215 -4.18 -22.43 -0.16
N GLY A 216 -3.13 -22.50 -0.98
CA GLY A 216 -2.91 -23.56 -1.95
C GLY A 216 -3.80 -23.49 -3.21
N LYS A 217 -4.59 -22.42 -3.37
CA LYS A 217 -5.44 -22.20 -4.54
C LYS A 217 -4.93 -21.02 -5.37
N LYS A 218 -4.86 -21.22 -6.67
CA LYS A 218 -4.61 -20.12 -7.61
C LYS A 218 -5.78 -19.15 -7.58
N VAL A 219 -5.50 -17.88 -7.36
CA VAL A 219 -6.48 -16.81 -7.38
C VAL A 219 -6.67 -16.34 -8.83
N ASP A 220 -7.90 -16.37 -9.32
CA ASP A 220 -8.24 -15.89 -10.66
C ASP A 220 -8.90 -14.50 -10.59
N ILE A 221 -8.18 -13.47 -11.02
CA ILE A 221 -8.69 -12.09 -11.01
C ILE A 221 -9.87 -11.92 -11.98
N ALA A 222 -9.93 -12.72 -13.05
CA ALA A 222 -11.06 -12.72 -13.97
C ALA A 222 -12.38 -13.21 -13.36
N ALA A 223 -12.33 -13.90 -12.19
CA ALA A 223 -13.52 -14.30 -11.46
C ALA A 223 -14.29 -13.12 -10.83
N ILE A 224 -13.67 -11.94 -10.73
CA ILE A 224 -14.37 -10.71 -10.30
C ILE A 224 -15.28 -10.23 -11.43
N THR A 225 -16.59 -10.43 -11.29
CA THR A 225 -17.59 -10.06 -12.30
C THR A 225 -18.61 -9.04 -11.82
N GLU A 226 -18.73 -8.85 -10.49
CA GLU A 226 -19.76 -8.01 -9.90
C GLU A 226 -19.24 -6.76 -9.20
N VAL A 227 -18.03 -6.79 -8.67
CA VAL A 227 -17.40 -5.67 -7.94
C VAL A 227 -17.01 -4.56 -8.90
N ALA A 228 -17.52 -3.34 -8.72
CA ALA A 228 -17.05 -2.21 -9.51
C ALA A 228 -15.63 -1.82 -9.08
N VAL A 229 -14.71 -1.69 -10.04
CA VAL A 229 -13.29 -1.43 -9.76
C VAL A 229 -12.86 -0.10 -10.36
N MET A 230 -12.26 0.73 -9.53
CA MET A 230 -11.62 1.97 -9.94
C MET A 230 -10.13 1.94 -9.60
N THR A 231 -9.30 2.39 -10.54
CA THR A 231 -7.87 2.65 -10.32
C THR A 231 -7.59 4.13 -10.31
N VAL A 232 -6.66 4.57 -9.47
CA VAL A 232 -6.23 5.97 -9.35
C VAL A 232 -4.71 6.02 -9.42
N GLU A 233 -4.19 6.87 -10.30
CA GLU A 233 -2.76 7.10 -10.48
C GLU A 233 -2.46 8.60 -10.53
N GLY A 234 -1.22 9.00 -10.27
CA GLY A 234 -0.75 10.36 -10.40
C GLY A 234 0.28 10.50 -11.53
N THR A 235 0.17 11.53 -12.36
CA THR A 235 1.10 11.71 -13.49
C THR A 235 2.56 11.90 -13.07
N GLU A 236 2.81 12.34 -11.83
CA GLU A 236 4.14 12.57 -11.25
C GLU A 236 4.46 11.58 -10.13
N ASP A 237 3.78 10.41 -10.10
CA ASP A 237 4.06 9.35 -9.13
C ASP A 237 5.38 8.65 -9.50
N ASP A 238 6.40 8.86 -8.68
CA ASP A 238 7.75 8.29 -8.83
C ASP A 238 7.95 6.99 -8.04
N ILE A 239 6.94 6.56 -7.28
CA ILE A 239 6.95 5.30 -6.49
C ILE A 239 6.20 4.20 -7.23
N SER A 240 4.95 4.47 -7.62
CA SER A 240 4.10 3.60 -8.44
C SER A 240 3.67 4.37 -9.67
N ALA A 241 4.54 4.40 -10.67
CA ALA A 241 4.35 5.21 -11.87
C ALA A 241 3.08 4.84 -12.64
N PRO A 242 2.48 5.79 -13.38
CA PRO A 242 1.32 5.54 -14.21
C PRO A 242 1.49 4.33 -15.12
N GLY A 243 0.49 3.47 -15.15
CA GLY A 243 0.51 2.18 -15.83
C GLY A 243 0.55 1.00 -14.87
N GLN A 244 1.18 1.15 -13.70
CA GLN A 244 1.30 0.06 -12.74
C GLN A 244 -0.04 -0.30 -12.09
N CYS A 245 -0.82 0.68 -11.66
CA CYS A 245 -2.09 0.45 -10.97
C CYS A 245 -3.22 0.13 -11.97
N ILE A 246 -3.31 0.84 -13.08
CA ILE A 246 -4.32 0.60 -14.12
C ILE A 246 -4.24 -0.81 -14.71
N ALA A 247 -3.09 -1.47 -14.63
CA ALA A 247 -2.92 -2.86 -15.06
C ALA A 247 -3.95 -3.82 -14.46
N ALA A 248 -4.51 -3.49 -13.26
CA ALA A 248 -5.61 -4.24 -12.66
C ALA A 248 -6.81 -4.39 -13.61
N LEU A 249 -7.17 -3.34 -14.33
CA LEU A 249 -8.34 -3.33 -15.21
C LEU A 249 -8.19 -4.30 -16.39
N ASN A 250 -6.95 -4.55 -16.83
CA ASN A 250 -6.66 -5.51 -17.90
C ASN A 250 -6.83 -6.96 -17.45
N LEU A 251 -6.63 -7.24 -16.16
CA LEU A 251 -6.79 -8.56 -15.55
C LEU A 251 -8.26 -8.91 -15.30
N LEU A 252 -9.12 -7.92 -15.16
CA LEU A 252 -10.55 -8.05 -14.87
C LEU A 252 -11.34 -8.37 -16.16
N THR A 253 -10.96 -9.42 -16.87
CA THR A 253 -11.58 -9.77 -18.16
C THR A 253 -13.02 -10.22 -18.05
N GLY A 254 -13.44 -10.72 -16.89
CA GLY A 254 -14.83 -11.09 -16.59
C GLY A 254 -15.73 -9.90 -16.17
N LEU A 255 -15.14 -8.73 -15.86
CA LEU A 255 -15.89 -7.58 -15.38
C LEU A 255 -16.37 -6.72 -16.57
N PRO A 256 -17.66 -6.34 -16.64
CA PRO A 256 -18.17 -5.42 -17.65
C PRO A 256 -17.46 -4.06 -17.62
N GLU A 257 -17.21 -3.45 -18.79
CA GLU A 257 -16.53 -2.16 -18.90
C GLU A 257 -17.25 -1.03 -18.12
N ALA A 258 -18.57 -1.09 -18.02
CA ALA A 258 -19.35 -0.14 -17.22
C ALA A 258 -19.06 -0.17 -15.72
N LYS A 259 -18.39 -1.22 -15.23
CA LYS A 259 -17.95 -1.38 -13.83
C LYS A 259 -16.46 -1.11 -13.65
N LYS A 260 -15.76 -0.65 -14.67
CA LYS A 260 -14.34 -0.30 -14.65
C LYS A 260 -14.16 1.19 -14.79
N ALA A 261 -13.28 1.78 -13.99
CA ALA A 261 -12.92 3.19 -14.09
C ALA A 261 -11.43 3.37 -13.84
N ASN A 262 -10.82 4.35 -14.50
CA ASN A 262 -9.47 4.81 -14.18
C ASN A 262 -9.48 6.32 -14.06
N HIS A 263 -8.79 6.84 -13.05
CA HIS A 263 -8.52 8.25 -12.89
C HIS A 263 -7.02 8.50 -12.82
N LEU A 264 -6.51 9.29 -13.76
CA LEU A 264 -5.13 9.75 -13.79
C LEU A 264 -5.10 11.22 -13.35
N GLU A 265 -4.63 11.49 -12.13
CA GLU A 265 -4.60 12.85 -11.56
C GLU A 265 -3.41 13.65 -12.08
N PRO A 266 -3.64 14.75 -12.83
CA PRO A 266 -2.57 15.58 -13.37
C PRO A 266 -1.77 16.29 -12.29
N GLY A 267 -0.42 16.28 -12.41
CA GLY A 267 0.50 16.97 -11.51
C GLY A 267 0.56 16.41 -10.10
N ALA A 268 -0.06 15.26 -9.84
CA ALA A 268 0.01 14.61 -8.53
C ALA A 268 1.14 13.57 -8.47
N GLY A 269 1.97 13.68 -7.46
CA GLY A 269 2.87 12.60 -7.02
C GLY A 269 2.16 11.62 -6.11
N HIS A 270 2.87 10.58 -5.68
CA HIS A 270 2.32 9.44 -4.92
C HIS A 270 1.40 9.84 -3.74
N TYR A 271 1.85 10.77 -2.89
CA TYR A 271 1.05 11.21 -1.73
C TYR A 271 -0.13 12.11 -2.12
N GLY A 272 -0.03 12.80 -3.25
CA GLY A 272 -1.07 13.71 -3.75
C GLY A 272 -2.35 13.00 -4.16
N ILE A 273 -2.27 11.72 -4.57
CA ILE A 273 -3.44 10.96 -5.03
C ILE A 273 -4.33 10.43 -3.89
N PHE A 274 -3.89 10.46 -2.64
CA PHE A 274 -4.71 10.04 -1.49
C PHE A 274 -4.71 11.05 -0.34
N ALA A 275 -4.00 12.17 -0.48
CA ALA A 275 -3.97 13.24 0.52
C ALA A 275 -3.95 14.63 -0.13
N GLY A 276 -4.19 15.67 0.65
CA GLY A 276 -4.07 17.06 0.20
C GLY A 276 -5.21 17.54 -0.70
N LYS A 277 -4.87 18.46 -1.62
CA LYS A 277 -5.86 19.18 -2.45
C LYS A 277 -6.45 18.28 -3.54
N SER A 278 -5.60 17.57 -4.29
CA SER A 278 -6.04 16.71 -5.39
C SER A 278 -6.97 15.62 -4.90
N TRP A 279 -6.62 14.96 -3.78
CA TRP A 279 -7.52 14.01 -3.13
C TRP A 279 -8.89 14.63 -2.82
N ARG A 280 -8.92 15.76 -2.10
CA ARG A 280 -10.18 16.34 -1.62
C ARG A 280 -11.08 16.85 -2.73
N LEU A 281 -10.51 17.46 -3.79
CA LEU A 281 -11.28 18.14 -4.81
C LEU A 281 -11.59 17.28 -6.03
N ASN A 282 -10.67 16.38 -6.41
CA ASN A 282 -10.76 15.66 -7.66
C ASN A 282 -11.02 14.15 -7.48
N ILE A 283 -10.33 13.52 -6.53
CA ILE A 283 -10.36 12.05 -6.40
C ILE A 283 -11.47 11.60 -5.47
N ARG A 284 -11.54 12.17 -4.25
CA ARG A 284 -12.58 11.80 -3.27
C ARG A 284 -14.01 11.83 -3.83
N PRO A 285 -14.43 12.85 -4.62
CA PRO A 285 -15.77 12.86 -5.21
C PRO A 285 -16.05 11.74 -6.21
N LEU A 286 -15.00 11.11 -6.75
CA LEU A 286 -15.13 9.93 -7.63
C LEU A 286 -15.22 8.63 -6.84
N VAL A 287 -14.68 8.62 -5.63
CA VAL A 287 -14.68 7.44 -4.73
C VAL A 287 -16.01 7.32 -3.99
N LEU A 288 -16.68 8.44 -3.68
CA LEU A 288 -17.99 8.53 -3.03
C LEU A 288 -19.14 8.39 -4.03
#